data_1119bb42a6ea95d183130e4ff070afc7
#
_entry.id   1119bb42a6ea95d183130e4ff070afc7
#
_cell.length_a   1.000
_cell.length_b   1.000
_cell.length_c   1.000
_cell.angle_alpha   90.00
_cell.angle_beta   90.00
_cell.angle_gamma   90.00
#
_symmetry.space_group_name_H-M   'P 1'
#
loop_
_entity.id
_entity.type
_entity.pdbx_description
1 polymer ?
#
loop_
_entity_poly.entity_id
_entity_poly.type
_entity_poly.pdbx_seq_one_letter_code
_entity_poly.pdbx_strand_id
1 'polypeptide(L)'
;MTKIAYLECPTGIAGDMCLGALVDAGVPLDYLIEALSCLGLSKEYRLRAERVHRNGQQATKVHVDLVLPLNEEVEPQEANSAPTAYHPWGYYHVHSTGEQEELEHGHVSDLFHSHSHPHASDRTPAPPAHRHSHTASRHLPEIERLVLAAGLPSKAEVWSLSIFRQLAEAEGAVHGIPPEQVHFHEVGATDAIVDIVGTCLGLDWLGIDKIYCSALPVGGGTIRAAHGRLPVPAPAVLKLFELRQIPLYSNGIERELVTPTGAAIATTLATQFGPPPSMTLLRVGLGAGSIDLPIPNLLRLWIGERGKGPGVKDWGLEGGREKGKGERKELEARSQEPAVGSGEEETQPSIHRHSPFSTEMIAVLETQIDDLNPQAIGYLYDVLFAAGALDVFTQAIGMKKSRPGMLLTVICRPEDAIACETILFRETTTLGIRRATQHRQTLHREIRQVETEYGSIRVKLAWAAGADELPINVQPEYEDCARIARQHDLPWREVHRLALQAWYGKGEGG
;
A
#
# COMPACT_ATOMS: atom_id res chain seq x y z
N MET A 1 15.57 21.79 3.95
CA MET A 1 15.39 20.34 3.67
C MET A 1 13.92 20.13 3.40
N THR A 2 13.56 19.36 2.39
CA THR A 2 12.15 19.08 2.08
C THR A 2 11.70 17.87 2.90
N LYS A 3 10.69 18.06 3.75
CA LYS A 3 10.12 16.99 4.57
C LYS A 3 9.07 16.22 3.76
N ILE A 4 9.21 14.93 3.71
CA ILE A 4 8.43 14.05 2.85
C ILE A 4 7.61 13.09 3.71
N ALA A 5 6.34 12.89 3.32
CA ALA A 5 5.51 11.78 3.76
C ALA A 5 5.35 10.76 2.63
N TYR A 6 5.46 9.48 2.94
CA TYR A 6 5.13 8.38 2.04
C TYR A 6 4.05 7.52 2.67
N LEU A 7 2.90 7.45 2.01
CA LEU A 7 1.77 6.61 2.39
C LEU A 7 1.96 5.23 1.75
N GLU A 8 2.27 4.24 2.55
CA GLU A 8 2.38 2.86 2.11
C GLU A 8 1.11 2.10 2.49
N CYS A 9 0.39 1.64 1.47
CA CYS A 9 -0.99 1.15 1.57
C CYS A 9 -1.13 -0.33 1.17
N PRO A 10 -0.46 -1.30 1.80
CA PRO A 10 -0.48 -2.71 1.39
C PRO A 10 -1.88 -3.34 1.50
N THR A 11 -2.70 -2.84 2.41
CA THR A 11 -4.09 -3.24 2.64
C THR A 11 -5.08 -2.11 2.37
N GLY A 12 -4.64 -1.10 1.63
CA GLY A 12 -5.48 0.04 1.28
C GLY A 12 -5.33 1.24 2.21
N ILE A 13 -6.32 2.14 2.15
CA ILE A 13 -6.32 3.41 2.88
C ILE A 13 -7.75 3.84 3.19
N ALA A 14 -7.96 4.29 4.43
CA ALA A 14 -9.20 4.88 4.94
C ALA A 14 -8.87 6.10 5.80
N GLY A 15 -9.82 6.96 6.04
CA GLY A 15 -9.60 8.20 6.79
C GLY A 15 -9.13 7.97 8.22
N ASP A 16 -9.76 7.04 8.92
CA ASP A 16 -9.38 6.61 10.27
C ASP A 16 -7.97 6.01 10.36
N MET A 17 -7.54 5.31 9.29
CA MET A 17 -6.16 4.80 9.18
C MET A 17 -5.16 5.94 9.01
N CYS A 18 -5.51 7.00 8.26
CA CYS A 18 -4.69 8.20 8.13
C CYS A 18 -4.51 8.91 9.48
N LEU A 19 -5.60 9.14 10.20
CA LEU A 19 -5.56 9.73 11.53
C LEU A 19 -4.75 8.87 12.50
N GLY A 20 -4.97 7.55 12.51
CA GLY A 20 -4.21 6.61 13.32
C GLY A 20 -2.71 6.67 13.06
N ALA A 21 -2.30 6.68 11.79
CA ALA A 21 -0.90 6.77 11.41
C ALA A 21 -0.24 8.10 11.81
N LEU A 22 -0.98 9.21 11.74
CA LEU A 22 -0.51 10.53 12.15
C LEU A 22 -0.33 10.62 13.67
N VAL A 23 -1.29 10.12 14.45
CA VAL A 23 -1.19 10.07 15.92
C VAL A 23 -0.04 9.15 16.34
N ASP A 24 0.11 7.99 15.70
CA ASP A 24 1.23 7.07 15.95
C ASP A 24 2.59 7.70 15.58
N ALA A 25 2.61 8.53 14.53
CA ALA A 25 3.78 9.33 14.15
C ALA A 25 4.04 10.51 15.10
N GLY A 26 3.22 10.74 16.12
CA GLY A 26 3.43 11.70 17.20
C GLY A 26 2.68 13.01 17.07
N VAL A 27 1.67 13.10 16.21
CA VAL A 27 0.70 14.21 16.26
C VAL A 27 -0.12 14.06 17.54
N PRO A 28 -0.14 15.09 18.43
CA PRO A 28 -0.93 15.01 19.66
C PRO A 28 -2.42 14.92 19.35
N LEU A 29 -3.12 13.95 19.96
CA LEU A 29 -4.57 13.82 19.78
C LEU A 29 -5.31 15.09 20.26
N ASP A 30 -4.88 15.68 21.36
CA ASP A 30 -5.46 16.91 21.92
C ASP A 30 -5.38 18.09 20.94
N TYR A 31 -4.27 18.20 20.19
CA TYR A 31 -4.15 19.20 19.13
C TYR A 31 -5.21 18.99 18.04
N LEU A 32 -5.43 17.74 17.61
CA LEU A 32 -6.45 17.44 16.61
C LEU A 32 -7.86 17.74 17.14
N ILE A 33 -8.16 17.39 18.39
CA ILE A 33 -9.44 17.68 19.04
C ILE A 33 -9.69 19.20 19.10
N GLU A 34 -8.70 19.97 19.53
CA GLU A 34 -8.79 21.43 19.63
C GLU A 34 -8.99 22.07 18.26
N ALA A 35 -8.14 21.74 17.28
CA ALA A 35 -8.21 22.31 15.93
C ALA A 35 -9.51 21.94 15.20
N LEU A 36 -9.96 20.70 15.32
CA LEU A 36 -11.20 20.21 14.72
C LEU A 36 -12.45 20.83 15.39
N SER A 37 -12.36 21.25 16.67
CA SER A 37 -13.48 21.91 17.36
C SER A 37 -13.89 23.22 16.68
N CYS A 38 -12.96 23.88 15.97
CA CYS A 38 -13.21 25.11 15.22
C CYS A 38 -14.17 24.94 14.04
N LEU A 39 -14.40 23.68 13.58
CA LEU A 39 -15.42 23.36 12.57
C LEU A 39 -16.85 23.51 13.09
N GLY A 40 -17.06 23.68 14.41
CA GLY A 40 -18.39 23.78 15.01
C GLY A 40 -19.14 22.46 15.10
N LEU A 41 -18.47 21.32 14.86
CA LEU A 41 -19.08 19.97 14.83
C LEU A 41 -18.89 19.19 16.14
N SER A 42 -18.31 19.77 17.20
CA SER A 42 -17.93 19.08 18.44
C SER A 42 -19.06 18.41 19.20
N LYS A 43 -20.33 18.75 18.89
CA LYS A 43 -21.51 18.10 19.46
C LYS A 43 -21.91 16.85 18.71
N GLU A 44 -21.42 16.62 17.51
CA GLU A 44 -21.80 15.54 16.61
C GLU A 44 -20.87 14.32 16.71
N TYR A 45 -19.67 14.49 17.26
CA TYR A 45 -18.68 13.39 17.35
C TYR A 45 -17.80 13.48 18.59
N ARG A 46 -17.10 12.39 18.88
CA ARG A 46 -16.00 12.31 19.84
C ARG A 46 -14.81 11.62 19.18
N LEU A 47 -13.62 12.22 19.32
CA LEU A 47 -12.37 11.66 18.83
C LEU A 47 -11.65 10.94 19.97
N ARG A 48 -11.26 9.70 19.74
CA ARG A 48 -10.44 8.93 20.69
C ARG A 48 -9.42 8.07 19.95
N ALA A 49 -8.31 7.75 20.60
CA ALA A 49 -7.27 6.88 20.06
C ALA A 49 -6.98 5.75 21.02
N GLU A 50 -6.67 4.58 20.46
CA GLU A 50 -6.25 3.40 21.24
C GLU A 50 -5.13 2.64 20.53
N ARG A 51 -4.33 1.92 21.30
CA ARG A 51 -3.33 0.99 20.79
C ARG A 51 -3.97 -0.36 20.54
N VAL A 52 -3.84 -0.83 19.31
CA VAL A 52 -4.40 -2.12 18.87
C VAL A 52 -3.32 -2.99 18.26
N HIS A 53 -3.62 -4.28 18.11
CA HIS A 53 -2.74 -5.21 17.37
C HIS A 53 -3.46 -5.68 16.10
N ARG A 54 -2.70 -5.76 15.00
CA ARG A 54 -3.14 -6.36 13.74
C ARG A 54 -2.11 -7.40 13.31
N ASN A 55 -2.47 -8.68 13.30
CA ASN A 55 -1.57 -9.80 13.01
C ASN A 55 -0.22 -9.69 13.76
N GLY A 56 -0.27 -9.36 15.07
CA GLY A 56 0.90 -9.24 15.93
C GLY A 56 1.66 -7.90 15.85
N GLN A 57 1.31 -6.99 14.94
CA GLN A 57 1.90 -5.65 14.87
C GLN A 57 1.06 -4.66 15.67
N GLN A 58 1.70 -3.91 16.58
CA GLN A 58 1.07 -2.83 17.32
C GLN A 58 0.89 -1.59 16.42
N ALA A 59 -0.28 -0.96 16.50
CA ALA A 59 -0.61 0.24 15.75
C ALA A 59 -1.60 1.11 16.52
N THR A 60 -1.82 2.33 16.06
CA THR A 60 -2.81 3.24 16.64
C THR A 60 -4.09 3.22 15.80
N LYS A 61 -5.22 2.99 16.47
CA LYS A 61 -6.57 3.16 15.90
C LYS A 61 -7.15 4.46 16.43
N VAL A 62 -7.59 5.33 15.52
CA VAL A 62 -8.39 6.51 15.86
C VAL A 62 -9.84 6.23 15.52
N HIS A 63 -10.73 6.61 16.42
CA HIS A 63 -12.17 6.48 16.28
C HIS A 63 -12.82 7.86 16.23
N VAL A 64 -13.72 8.04 15.28
CA VAL A 64 -14.63 9.18 15.21
C VAL A 64 -16.01 8.65 15.59
N ASP A 65 -16.31 8.67 16.89
CA ASP A 65 -17.57 8.15 17.42
C ASP A 65 -18.67 9.21 17.29
N LEU A 66 -19.68 8.98 16.44
CA LEU A 66 -20.80 9.89 16.23
C LEU A 66 -21.69 9.94 17.48
N VAL A 67 -22.03 11.16 17.93
CA VAL A 67 -22.95 11.39 19.03
C VAL A 67 -24.36 11.56 18.45
N LEU A 68 -25.21 10.56 18.66
CA LEU A 68 -26.63 10.66 18.28
C LEU A 68 -27.32 11.67 19.21
N PRO A 69 -28.16 12.58 18.71
CA PRO A 69 -28.97 13.44 19.59
C PRO A 69 -29.87 12.52 20.44
N LEU A 70 -29.79 12.70 21.75
CA LEU A 70 -30.73 12.07 22.69
C LEU A 70 -32.11 12.64 22.36
N ASN A 71 -32.99 11.83 21.77
CA ASN A 71 -34.38 12.18 21.62
C ASN A 71 -34.98 12.39 23.01
N GLU A 72 -35.68 13.50 23.18
CA GLU A 72 -36.49 13.82 24.34
C GLU A 72 -37.39 12.62 24.74
N GLU A 73 -37.49 12.43 26.04
CA GLU A 73 -38.15 11.35 26.76
C GLU A 73 -39.50 10.94 26.14
N VAL A 74 -39.59 9.72 25.62
CA VAL A 74 -40.83 9.01 25.48
C VAL A 74 -40.91 8.02 26.63
N GLU A 75 -41.88 8.19 27.52
CA GLU A 75 -42.17 7.32 28.68
C GLU A 75 -42.16 5.84 28.28
N PRO A 76 -41.70 4.94 29.16
CA PRO A 76 -41.53 3.53 28.84
C PRO A 76 -42.88 2.82 28.85
N GLN A 77 -43.33 2.34 27.68
CA GLN A 77 -44.31 1.23 27.65
C GLN A 77 -43.52 -0.09 27.80
N GLU A 78 -43.84 -0.79 28.89
CA GLU A 78 -43.32 -2.12 29.19
C GLU A 78 -43.69 -3.11 28.08
N ALA A 79 -42.66 -3.71 27.45
CA ALA A 79 -42.81 -4.94 26.70
C ALA A 79 -41.50 -5.76 26.79
N ASN A 80 -41.65 -6.90 27.45
CA ASN A 80 -40.69 -7.97 27.57
C ASN A 80 -40.12 -8.41 26.23
N SER A 81 -38.80 -8.19 25.98
CA SER A 81 -38.00 -9.07 25.15
C SER A 81 -36.50 -8.71 25.31
N ALA A 82 -35.66 -9.74 25.37
CA ALA A 82 -34.24 -9.72 25.69
C ALA A 82 -33.37 -8.81 24.79
N PRO A 83 -32.24 -8.28 25.28
CA PRO A 83 -31.43 -7.31 24.55
C PRO A 83 -30.58 -8.01 23.49
N THR A 84 -30.82 -7.71 22.22
CA THR A 84 -29.88 -7.95 21.14
C THR A 84 -28.88 -6.80 21.11
N ALA A 85 -27.61 -7.12 21.27
CA ALA A 85 -26.49 -6.18 21.21
C ALA A 85 -26.45 -5.48 19.83
N TYR A 86 -26.52 -4.17 19.82
CA TYR A 86 -26.46 -3.32 18.64
C TYR A 86 -25.00 -3.02 18.31
N HIS A 87 -24.49 -3.58 17.21
CA HIS A 87 -23.21 -3.17 16.64
C HIS A 87 -23.46 -2.16 15.51
N PRO A 88 -22.81 -0.98 15.51
CA PRO A 88 -23.04 0.07 14.50
C PRO A 88 -22.59 -0.27 13.07
N TRP A 89 -21.89 -1.38 12.88
CA TRP A 89 -21.41 -1.87 11.58
C TRP A 89 -21.78 -3.34 11.45
N GLY A 90 -23.03 -3.59 11.03
CA GLY A 90 -23.55 -4.94 10.91
C GLY A 90 -23.00 -5.71 9.71
N TYR A 91 -21.98 -6.54 9.94
CA TYR A 91 -21.65 -7.63 9.04
C TYR A 91 -22.39 -8.88 9.47
N TYR A 92 -23.33 -9.35 8.66
CA TYR A 92 -23.93 -10.67 8.84
C TYR A 92 -23.11 -11.71 8.10
N HIS A 93 -22.55 -12.66 8.86
CA HIS A 93 -22.05 -13.90 8.31
C HIS A 93 -23.23 -14.79 7.94
N VAL A 94 -23.35 -15.16 6.67
CA VAL A 94 -24.21 -16.26 6.23
C VAL A 94 -23.36 -17.51 6.20
N HIS A 95 -23.58 -18.40 7.17
CA HIS A 95 -23.11 -19.78 7.09
C HIS A 95 -23.94 -20.52 6.07
N SER A 96 -23.33 -20.98 4.98
CA SER A 96 -23.89 -21.99 4.09
C SER A 96 -23.66 -23.35 4.71
N THR A 97 -24.68 -23.94 5.29
CA THR A 97 -24.76 -25.40 5.47
C THR A 97 -25.19 -25.99 4.15
N GLY A 98 -24.33 -26.86 3.61
CA GLY A 98 -24.66 -27.61 2.42
C GLY A 98 -25.63 -28.74 2.75
N GLU A 99 -26.62 -28.92 1.90
CA GLU A 99 -27.22 -30.22 1.65
C GLU A 99 -27.42 -30.36 0.13
N GLN A 100 -26.85 -31.45 -0.38
CA GLN A 100 -27.02 -31.94 -1.75
C GLN A 100 -28.37 -32.67 -1.79
N GLU A 101 -29.18 -32.39 -2.78
CA GLU A 101 -30.09 -33.36 -3.35
C GLU A 101 -30.09 -33.23 -4.88
N GLU A 102 -29.72 -34.34 -5.51
CA GLU A 102 -29.90 -34.63 -6.92
C GLU A 102 -31.39 -34.82 -7.20
N LEU A 103 -31.89 -34.35 -8.35
CA LEU A 103 -32.82 -35.12 -9.17
C LEU A 103 -33.08 -34.48 -10.56
N GLU A 104 -32.70 -35.19 -11.54
CA GLU A 104 -33.22 -35.54 -12.88
C GLU A 104 -34.04 -34.56 -13.73
N HIS A 105 -33.71 -34.69 -14.99
CA HIS A 105 -34.22 -34.19 -16.25
C HIS A 105 -35.74 -34.13 -16.48
N GLY A 106 -36.18 -33.13 -17.25
CA GLY A 106 -37.46 -33.15 -17.94
C GLY A 106 -37.65 -31.94 -18.85
N HIS A 107 -37.64 -32.23 -20.16
CA HIS A 107 -38.00 -31.32 -21.28
C HIS A 107 -39.45 -30.93 -21.29
N VAL A 108 -39.71 -29.82 -22.00
CA VAL A 108 -40.81 -29.53 -22.96
C VAL A 108 -41.63 -28.24 -22.70
N SER A 109 -41.37 -27.31 -23.61
CA SER A 109 -42.26 -26.43 -24.44
C SER A 109 -43.59 -25.84 -23.92
N ASP A 110 -43.68 -24.54 -24.22
CA ASP A 110 -44.83 -23.76 -24.71
C ASP A 110 -46.22 -23.89 -24.06
N LEU A 111 -46.77 -22.79 -23.66
CA LEU A 111 -47.96 -22.15 -24.27
C LEU A 111 -48.49 -20.98 -23.42
N PHE A 112 -48.80 -19.90 -24.09
CA PHE A 112 -49.62 -18.77 -23.67
C PHE A 112 -50.97 -19.20 -23.07
N HIS A 113 -51.39 -18.55 -21.97
CA HIS A 113 -52.79 -18.11 -21.82
C HIS A 113 -52.94 -17.02 -20.75
N SER A 114 -53.58 -15.97 -21.17
CA SER A 114 -54.14 -14.85 -20.41
C SER A 114 -55.41 -15.30 -19.68
N HIS A 115 -55.62 -14.96 -18.42
CA HIS A 115 -56.95 -14.73 -17.83
C HIS A 115 -56.92 -13.75 -16.63
N SER A 116 -57.91 -12.88 -16.68
CA SER A 116 -58.27 -11.77 -15.81
C SER A 116 -58.90 -12.19 -14.46
N HIS A 117 -58.71 -11.30 -13.50
CA HIS A 117 -59.21 -11.12 -12.12
C HIS A 117 -60.48 -11.85 -11.62
N PRO A 118 -60.67 -12.02 -10.26
CA PRO A 118 -61.17 -10.92 -9.47
C PRO A 118 -60.61 -10.76 -8.03
N HIS A 119 -60.91 -9.60 -7.46
CA HIS A 119 -60.61 -9.09 -6.14
C HIS A 119 -61.01 -9.98 -4.96
N ALA A 120 -60.12 -10.11 -3.96
CA ALA A 120 -60.50 -10.26 -2.57
C ALA A 120 -59.54 -9.48 -1.69
N SER A 121 -60.10 -8.57 -0.90
CA SER A 121 -59.43 -7.74 0.08
C SER A 121 -58.99 -8.58 1.27
N ASP A 122 -57.69 -8.63 1.52
CA ASP A 122 -57.15 -8.99 2.83
C ASP A 122 -56.05 -7.98 3.23
N ARG A 123 -56.39 -7.16 4.21
CA ARG A 123 -55.52 -6.17 4.80
C ARG A 123 -54.66 -6.87 5.86
N THR A 124 -53.46 -7.26 5.51
CA THR A 124 -52.39 -7.50 6.48
C THR A 124 -51.65 -6.17 6.75
N PRO A 125 -51.36 -5.81 8.01
CA PRO A 125 -50.68 -4.56 8.32
C PRO A 125 -49.25 -4.63 7.81
N ALA A 126 -48.84 -3.57 7.13
CA ALA A 126 -47.47 -3.37 6.67
C ALA A 126 -46.53 -3.38 7.88
N PRO A 127 -45.32 -4.02 7.77
CA PRO A 127 -44.30 -3.93 8.81
C PRO A 127 -43.88 -2.47 9.00
N PRO A 128 -43.51 -2.07 10.24
CA PRO A 128 -43.16 -0.69 10.53
C PRO A 128 -41.95 -0.30 9.68
N ALA A 129 -42.09 0.83 8.99
CA ALA A 129 -41.00 1.45 8.24
C ALA A 129 -39.83 1.71 9.19
N HIS A 130 -38.70 1.07 8.95
CA HIS A 130 -37.43 1.41 9.61
C HIS A 130 -37.12 2.87 9.28
N ARG A 131 -37.31 3.74 10.26
CA ARG A 131 -36.77 5.12 10.20
C ARG A 131 -35.27 5.04 10.16
N HIS A 132 -34.69 5.27 8.99
CA HIS A 132 -33.29 5.57 8.86
C HIS A 132 -33.03 6.91 9.59
N SER A 133 -32.22 6.88 10.62
CA SER A 133 -31.70 8.09 11.24
C SER A 133 -30.88 8.84 10.20
N HIS A 134 -31.39 9.96 9.71
CA HIS A 134 -30.67 10.85 8.81
C HIS A 134 -29.53 11.52 9.60
N THR A 135 -28.31 10.99 9.52
CA THR A 135 -27.11 11.79 9.70
C THR A 135 -27.19 12.92 8.68
N ALA A 136 -26.96 14.17 9.11
CA ALA A 136 -27.07 15.34 8.25
C ALA A 136 -26.13 15.19 7.04
N SER A 137 -26.70 14.86 5.89
CA SER A 137 -25.99 14.85 4.61
C SER A 137 -25.72 16.31 4.22
N ARG A 138 -24.43 16.65 3.98
CA ARG A 138 -24.02 18.01 3.63
C ARG A 138 -23.59 18.08 2.16
N HIS A 139 -23.82 19.26 1.55
CA HIS A 139 -23.35 19.58 0.21
C HIS A 139 -21.97 20.19 0.23
N LEU A 140 -21.26 20.11 -0.92
CA LEU A 140 -19.93 20.72 -1.06
C LEU A 140 -19.87 22.19 -0.59
N PRO A 141 -20.78 23.10 -1.02
CA PRO A 141 -20.74 24.51 -0.58
C PRO A 141 -20.91 24.70 0.93
N GLU A 142 -21.61 23.79 1.60
CA GLU A 142 -21.76 23.82 3.06
C GLU A 142 -20.49 23.39 3.77
N ILE A 143 -19.85 22.31 3.29
CA ILE A 143 -18.55 21.85 3.81
C ILE A 143 -17.46 22.92 3.60
N GLU A 144 -17.41 23.52 2.41
CA GLU A 144 -16.47 24.62 2.13
C GLU A 144 -16.64 25.78 3.12
N ARG A 145 -17.89 26.19 3.41
CA ARG A 145 -18.16 27.23 4.40
C ARG A 145 -17.69 26.86 5.80
N LEU A 146 -17.88 25.59 6.22
CA LEU A 146 -17.40 25.11 7.51
C LEU A 146 -15.86 25.19 7.59
N VAL A 147 -15.16 24.71 6.56
CA VAL A 147 -13.70 24.71 6.52
C VAL A 147 -13.14 26.12 6.49
N LEU A 148 -13.70 27.03 5.66
CA LEU A 148 -13.25 28.42 5.56
C LEU A 148 -13.55 29.23 6.83
N ALA A 149 -14.65 28.94 7.53
CA ALA A 149 -15.01 29.64 8.77
C ALA A 149 -14.19 29.16 9.98
N ALA A 150 -13.58 27.98 9.91
CA ALA A 150 -12.84 27.38 11.03
C ALA A 150 -11.48 28.05 11.31
N GLY A 151 -10.94 28.88 10.40
CA GLY A 151 -9.65 29.53 10.59
C GLY A 151 -8.48 28.55 10.73
N LEU A 152 -8.50 27.48 9.99
CA LEU A 152 -7.47 26.43 10.00
C LEU A 152 -6.11 26.98 9.51
N PRO A 153 -4.97 26.30 9.84
CA PRO A 153 -3.70 26.60 9.20
C PRO A 153 -3.83 26.56 7.67
N SER A 154 -3.29 27.58 6.98
CA SER A 154 -3.54 27.81 5.55
C SER A 154 -3.31 26.57 4.67
N LYS A 155 -2.31 25.75 4.99
CA LYS A 155 -1.99 24.55 4.25
C LYS A 155 -3.03 23.45 4.46
N ALA A 156 -3.45 23.25 5.70
CA ALA A 156 -4.50 22.29 6.05
C ALA A 156 -5.84 22.70 5.43
N GLU A 157 -6.19 23.99 5.42
CA GLU A 157 -7.38 24.54 4.78
C GLU A 157 -7.38 24.24 3.26
N VAL A 158 -6.30 24.62 2.56
CA VAL A 158 -6.17 24.40 1.11
C VAL A 158 -6.26 22.92 0.75
N TRP A 159 -5.60 22.06 1.50
CA TRP A 159 -5.64 20.62 1.27
C TRP A 159 -7.03 20.04 1.51
N SER A 160 -7.69 20.43 2.61
CA SER A 160 -9.05 19.97 2.92
C SER A 160 -10.04 20.35 1.82
N LEU A 161 -10.04 21.60 1.40
CA LEU A 161 -10.91 22.08 0.31
C LEU A 161 -10.62 21.34 -1.01
N SER A 162 -9.34 21.10 -1.31
CA SER A 162 -8.96 20.38 -2.54
C SER A 162 -9.46 18.92 -2.52
N ILE A 163 -9.42 18.23 -1.37
CA ILE A 163 -9.92 16.86 -1.24
C ILE A 163 -11.43 16.82 -1.43
N PHE A 164 -12.20 17.72 -0.79
CA PHE A 164 -13.65 17.74 -0.94
C PHE A 164 -14.10 18.09 -2.36
N ARG A 165 -13.41 19.00 -3.04
CA ARG A 165 -13.69 19.33 -4.45
C ARG A 165 -13.44 18.16 -5.37
N GLN A 166 -12.31 17.47 -5.25
CA GLN A 166 -12.00 16.31 -6.06
C GLN A 166 -12.98 15.15 -5.81
N LEU A 167 -13.41 14.98 -4.57
CA LEU A 167 -14.41 13.99 -4.22
C LEU A 167 -15.79 14.33 -4.82
N ALA A 168 -16.19 15.61 -4.75
CA ALA A 168 -17.43 16.08 -5.38
C ALA A 168 -17.38 15.93 -6.91
N GLU A 169 -16.23 16.16 -7.54
CA GLU A 169 -16.04 15.92 -8.97
C GLU A 169 -16.23 14.45 -9.33
N ALA A 170 -15.67 13.53 -8.52
CA ALA A 170 -15.82 12.09 -8.72
C ALA A 170 -17.25 11.62 -8.53
N GLU A 171 -17.91 12.02 -7.45
CA GLU A 171 -19.31 11.68 -7.16
C GLU A 171 -20.27 12.31 -8.20
N GLY A 172 -20.05 13.57 -8.56
CA GLY A 172 -20.82 14.26 -9.59
C GLY A 172 -20.73 13.57 -10.93
N ALA A 173 -19.54 13.09 -11.31
CA ALA A 173 -19.36 12.32 -12.55
C ALA A 173 -20.06 10.95 -12.51
N VAL A 174 -20.14 10.30 -11.34
CA VAL A 174 -20.86 9.02 -11.17
C VAL A 174 -22.39 9.24 -11.28
N HIS A 175 -22.89 10.34 -10.70
CA HIS A 175 -24.33 10.64 -10.67
C HIS A 175 -24.84 11.48 -11.84
N GLY A 176 -23.93 11.98 -12.70
CA GLY A 176 -24.27 12.85 -13.82
C GLY A 176 -24.79 14.23 -13.40
N ILE A 177 -24.33 14.76 -12.26
CA ILE A 177 -24.71 16.05 -11.72
C ILE A 177 -23.47 16.95 -11.51
N PRO A 178 -23.63 18.29 -11.51
CA PRO A 178 -22.55 19.20 -11.18
C PRO A 178 -21.99 18.96 -9.75
N PRO A 179 -20.69 19.16 -9.52
CA PRO A 179 -20.05 18.95 -8.21
C PRO A 179 -20.72 19.72 -7.06
N GLU A 180 -21.24 20.93 -7.34
CA GLU A 180 -21.90 21.79 -6.36
C GLU A 180 -23.25 21.25 -5.89
N GLN A 181 -23.84 20.34 -6.68
CA GLN A 181 -25.13 19.70 -6.38
C GLN A 181 -24.98 18.31 -5.77
N VAL A 182 -23.74 17.86 -5.55
CA VAL A 182 -23.48 16.56 -4.94
C VAL A 182 -23.94 16.55 -3.49
N HIS A 183 -24.81 15.60 -3.17
CA HIS A 183 -25.13 15.23 -1.81
C HIS A 183 -24.16 14.12 -1.37
N PHE A 184 -23.29 14.39 -0.46
CA PHE A 184 -22.41 13.37 0.08
C PHE A 184 -23.19 12.47 1.06
N HIS A 185 -23.67 11.34 0.59
CA HIS A 185 -24.44 10.40 1.41
C HIS A 185 -23.58 9.64 2.41
N GLU A 186 -22.32 9.41 2.09
CA GLU A 186 -21.34 8.69 2.92
C GLU A 186 -20.20 9.61 3.39
N VAL A 187 -19.73 10.51 2.54
CA VAL A 187 -18.58 11.36 2.80
C VAL A 187 -18.95 12.76 3.34
N GLY A 188 -20.20 13.15 3.28
CA GLY A 188 -20.74 14.37 3.93
C GLY A 188 -21.14 14.13 5.38
N ALA A 189 -21.03 12.91 5.88
CA ALA A 189 -21.17 12.59 7.27
C ALA A 189 -20.01 13.20 8.08
N THR A 190 -20.28 13.50 9.33
CA THR A 190 -19.34 14.22 10.22
C THR A 190 -18.03 13.48 10.40
N ASP A 191 -18.03 12.14 10.41
CA ASP A 191 -16.84 11.30 10.50
C ASP A 191 -15.87 11.53 9.34
N ALA A 192 -16.36 11.54 8.10
CA ALA A 192 -15.53 11.78 6.93
C ALA A 192 -14.95 13.21 6.90
N ILE A 193 -15.71 14.21 7.37
CA ILE A 193 -15.20 15.60 7.51
C ILE A 193 -14.06 15.63 8.52
N VAL A 194 -14.22 14.98 9.66
CA VAL A 194 -13.21 14.90 10.71
C VAL A 194 -11.96 14.16 10.21
N ASP A 195 -12.14 13.06 9.48
CA ASP A 195 -11.06 12.27 8.91
C ASP A 195 -10.21 13.08 7.91
N ILE A 196 -10.87 13.78 6.98
CA ILE A 196 -10.20 14.58 5.94
C ILE A 196 -9.48 15.78 6.57
N VAL A 197 -10.19 16.61 7.33
CA VAL A 197 -9.61 17.81 7.92
C VAL A 197 -8.55 17.45 8.94
N GLY A 198 -8.79 16.45 9.78
CA GLY A 198 -7.83 15.97 10.78
C GLY A 198 -6.56 15.42 10.14
N THR A 199 -6.68 14.71 9.00
CA THR A 199 -5.51 14.26 8.23
C THR A 199 -4.70 15.44 7.71
N CYS A 200 -5.34 16.48 7.15
CA CYS A 200 -4.67 17.67 6.66
C CYS A 200 -3.98 18.45 7.80
N LEU A 201 -4.64 18.60 8.95
CA LEU A 201 -4.08 19.21 10.16
C LEU A 201 -2.86 18.44 10.68
N GLY A 202 -2.93 17.12 10.74
CA GLY A 202 -1.82 16.30 11.20
C GLY A 202 -0.61 16.35 10.28
N LEU A 203 -0.82 16.34 8.96
CA LEU A 203 0.25 16.48 7.97
C LEU A 203 0.90 17.86 8.03
N ASP A 204 0.11 18.94 8.23
CA ASP A 204 0.61 20.29 8.40
C ASP A 204 1.41 20.43 9.71
N TRP A 205 0.88 19.91 10.82
CA TRP A 205 1.57 19.88 12.12
C TRP A 205 2.93 19.19 12.04
N LEU A 206 3.04 18.10 11.30
CA LEU A 206 4.29 17.40 11.03
C LEU A 206 5.22 18.18 10.10
N GLY A 207 4.77 19.28 9.50
CA GLY A 207 5.55 20.08 8.56
C GLY A 207 5.86 19.37 7.26
N ILE A 208 4.95 18.55 6.75
CA ILE A 208 5.16 17.80 5.51
C ILE A 208 5.09 18.72 4.30
N ASP A 209 6.12 18.73 3.47
CA ASP A 209 6.18 19.53 2.24
C ASP A 209 5.63 18.82 1.02
N LYS A 210 5.91 17.51 0.91
CA LYS A 210 5.50 16.66 -0.22
C LYS A 210 4.99 15.31 0.27
N ILE A 211 3.96 14.83 -0.39
CA ILE A 211 3.34 13.54 -0.09
C ILE A 211 3.50 12.63 -1.31
N TYR A 212 3.88 11.39 -1.06
CA TYR A 212 3.98 10.31 -2.02
C TYR A 212 3.12 9.15 -1.54
N CYS A 213 2.63 8.32 -2.46
CA CYS A 213 1.80 7.17 -2.11
C CYS A 213 2.25 5.93 -2.88
N SER A 214 2.14 4.77 -2.28
CA SER A 214 2.31 3.49 -3.00
C SER A 214 1.22 3.29 -4.06
N ALA A 215 1.38 2.30 -4.93
CA ALA A 215 0.23 1.74 -5.65
C ALA A 215 -0.87 1.32 -4.67
N LEU A 216 -2.14 1.40 -5.08
CA LEU A 216 -3.28 1.07 -4.23
C LEU A 216 -3.88 -0.30 -4.60
N PRO A 217 -4.21 -1.15 -3.60
CA PRO A 217 -4.91 -2.40 -3.85
C PRO A 217 -6.41 -2.13 -4.14
N VAL A 218 -6.94 -2.77 -5.17
CA VAL A 218 -8.35 -2.54 -5.57
C VAL A 218 -9.36 -3.19 -4.63
N GLY A 219 -8.96 -4.21 -3.87
CA GLY A 219 -9.93 -5.00 -3.10
C GLY A 219 -10.85 -5.85 -4.00
N GLY A 220 -12.02 -6.25 -3.47
CA GLY A 220 -12.99 -7.04 -4.22
C GLY A 220 -14.29 -7.26 -3.45
N GLY A 221 -15.24 -7.99 -4.07
CA GLY A 221 -16.53 -8.28 -3.49
C GLY A 221 -17.54 -7.15 -3.63
N THR A 222 -18.40 -6.99 -2.63
CA THR A 222 -19.46 -5.97 -2.62
C THR A 222 -19.61 -5.34 -1.24
N ILE A 223 -19.98 -4.05 -1.20
CA ILE A 223 -20.35 -3.31 0.01
C ILE A 223 -21.83 -2.91 -0.01
N ARG A 224 -22.39 -2.65 1.16
CA ARG A 224 -23.70 -2.05 1.31
C ARG A 224 -23.53 -0.54 1.50
N ALA A 225 -24.07 0.23 0.58
CA ALA A 225 -23.99 1.68 0.55
C ALA A 225 -25.41 2.28 0.60
N ALA A 226 -25.52 3.60 0.68
CA ALA A 226 -26.81 4.31 0.64
C ALA A 226 -27.64 3.96 -0.60
N HIS A 227 -27.01 3.68 -1.72
CA HIS A 227 -27.62 3.30 -3.01
C HIS A 227 -27.81 1.78 -3.19
N GLY A 228 -27.70 0.98 -2.12
CA GLY A 228 -27.83 -0.47 -2.16
C GLY A 228 -26.48 -1.20 -2.15
N ARG A 229 -26.41 -2.36 -2.83
CA ARG A 229 -25.16 -3.13 -2.95
C ARG A 229 -24.32 -2.60 -4.11
N LEU A 230 -23.10 -2.17 -3.82
CA LEU A 230 -22.15 -1.70 -4.80
C LEU A 230 -20.96 -2.68 -4.93
N PRO A 231 -20.40 -2.82 -6.14
CA PRO A 231 -19.14 -3.56 -6.31
C PRO A 231 -17.95 -2.81 -5.66
N VAL A 232 -16.94 -3.55 -5.27
CA VAL A 232 -15.66 -2.98 -4.79
C VAL A 232 -14.62 -3.08 -5.91
N PRO A 233 -13.90 -1.99 -6.22
CA PRO A 233 -14.00 -0.64 -5.64
C PRO A 233 -15.32 0.07 -5.98
N ALA A 234 -15.79 0.93 -5.06
CA ALA A 234 -16.99 1.73 -5.28
C ALA A 234 -16.84 2.65 -6.51
N PRO A 235 -17.92 3.01 -7.22
CA PRO A 235 -17.84 3.81 -8.44
C PRO A 235 -17.09 5.13 -8.28
N ALA A 236 -17.30 5.87 -7.18
CA ALA A 236 -16.58 7.10 -6.89
C ALA A 236 -15.07 6.87 -6.68
N VAL A 237 -14.69 5.76 -6.04
CA VAL A 237 -13.28 5.36 -5.87
C VAL A 237 -12.63 5.11 -7.21
N LEU A 238 -13.29 4.37 -8.12
CA LEU A 238 -12.78 4.15 -9.48
C LEU A 238 -12.63 5.45 -10.26
N LYS A 239 -13.58 6.39 -10.06
CA LYS A 239 -13.51 7.70 -10.72
C LYS A 239 -12.33 8.54 -10.20
N LEU A 240 -12.06 8.53 -8.91
CA LEU A 240 -10.87 9.16 -8.32
C LEU A 240 -9.57 8.56 -8.89
N PHE A 241 -9.52 7.24 -9.05
CA PHE A 241 -8.38 6.54 -9.64
C PHE A 241 -8.17 6.93 -11.11
N GLU A 242 -9.25 7.01 -11.88
CA GLU A 242 -9.23 7.43 -13.29
C GLU A 242 -8.75 8.88 -13.45
N LEU A 243 -9.29 9.81 -12.67
CA LEU A 243 -8.93 11.24 -12.74
C LEU A 243 -7.43 11.48 -12.47
N ARG A 244 -6.79 10.65 -11.66
CA ARG A 244 -5.37 10.77 -11.30
C ARG A 244 -4.48 9.72 -11.95
N GLN A 245 -5.04 8.79 -12.73
CA GLN A 245 -4.33 7.72 -13.44
C GLN A 245 -3.32 6.99 -12.53
N ILE A 246 -3.79 6.58 -11.34
CA ILE A 246 -2.92 5.98 -10.34
C ILE A 246 -2.62 4.50 -10.63
N PRO A 247 -1.46 3.98 -10.24
CA PRO A 247 -1.15 2.56 -10.37
C PRO A 247 -1.97 1.73 -9.37
N LEU A 248 -2.64 0.71 -9.89
CA LEU A 248 -3.50 -0.20 -9.12
C LEU A 248 -2.96 -1.64 -9.20
N TYR A 249 -3.27 -2.44 -8.17
CA TYR A 249 -2.98 -3.87 -8.17
C TYR A 249 -4.04 -4.63 -7.36
N SER A 250 -4.15 -5.95 -7.57
CA SER A 250 -4.96 -6.83 -6.73
C SER A 250 -4.05 -7.60 -5.77
N ASN A 251 -4.42 -7.66 -4.51
CA ASN A 251 -3.78 -8.50 -3.50
C ASN A 251 -4.61 -9.74 -3.14
N GLY A 252 -5.69 -10.02 -3.88
CA GLY A 252 -6.56 -11.17 -3.70
C GLY A 252 -7.52 -11.09 -2.50
N ILE A 253 -7.62 -9.94 -1.85
CA ILE A 253 -8.51 -9.74 -0.70
C ILE A 253 -9.87 -9.25 -1.18
N GLU A 254 -10.93 -10.03 -0.93
CA GLU A 254 -12.32 -9.74 -1.29
C GLU A 254 -13.01 -8.86 -0.23
N ARG A 255 -12.50 -7.64 -0.05
CA ARG A 255 -13.00 -6.61 0.88
C ARG A 255 -12.79 -5.22 0.27
N GLU A 256 -13.53 -4.22 0.77
CA GLU A 256 -13.20 -2.83 0.53
C GLU A 256 -11.90 -2.48 1.27
N LEU A 257 -10.87 -2.20 0.50
CA LEU A 257 -9.55 -1.84 1.02
C LEU A 257 -9.28 -0.33 0.93
N VAL A 258 -9.85 0.31 -0.06
CA VAL A 258 -9.73 1.75 -0.27
C VAL A 258 -11.11 2.36 -0.18
N THR A 259 -11.36 3.13 0.88
CA THR A 259 -12.63 3.85 1.05
C THR A 259 -12.65 5.12 0.20
N PRO A 260 -13.82 5.69 -0.13
CA PRO A 260 -13.91 6.98 -0.85
C PRO A 260 -13.10 8.09 -0.18
N THR A 261 -13.16 8.20 1.15
CA THR A 261 -12.37 9.16 1.94
C THR A 261 -10.87 8.94 1.78
N GLY A 262 -10.42 7.69 1.94
CA GLY A 262 -9.00 7.34 1.78
C GLY A 262 -8.50 7.56 0.35
N ALA A 263 -9.30 7.19 -0.65
CA ALA A 263 -9.00 7.44 -2.06
C ALA A 263 -8.84 8.94 -2.34
N ALA A 264 -9.77 9.77 -1.85
CA ALA A 264 -9.72 11.22 -2.05
C ALA A 264 -8.49 11.85 -1.40
N ILE A 265 -8.14 11.44 -0.17
CA ILE A 265 -6.91 11.89 0.51
C ILE A 265 -5.67 11.55 -0.33
N ALA A 266 -5.52 10.27 -0.71
CA ALA A 266 -4.34 9.81 -1.45
C ALA A 266 -4.25 10.44 -2.83
N THR A 267 -5.35 10.45 -3.61
CA THR A 267 -5.34 10.95 -4.98
C THR A 267 -5.19 12.47 -5.08
N THR A 268 -5.66 13.23 -4.07
CA THR A 268 -5.52 14.68 -4.04
C THR A 268 -4.13 15.11 -3.58
N LEU A 269 -3.65 14.52 -2.49
CA LEU A 269 -2.44 15.01 -1.82
C LEU A 269 -1.14 14.40 -2.37
N ALA A 270 -1.18 13.19 -2.92
CA ALA A 270 0.04 12.56 -3.42
C ALA A 270 0.56 13.27 -4.68
N THR A 271 1.79 13.74 -4.60
CA THR A 271 2.51 14.32 -5.74
C THR A 271 2.83 13.26 -6.80
N GLN A 272 3.11 12.04 -6.35
CA GLN A 272 3.46 10.91 -7.20
C GLN A 272 3.07 9.59 -6.52
N PHE A 273 2.68 8.61 -7.32
CA PHE A 273 2.43 7.24 -6.90
C PHE A 273 3.58 6.32 -7.33
N GLY A 274 3.86 5.29 -6.53
CA GLY A 274 4.89 4.28 -6.82
C GLY A 274 5.76 3.95 -5.61
N PRO A 275 7.01 3.51 -5.82
CA PRO A 275 7.93 3.21 -4.73
C PRO A 275 8.30 4.46 -3.92
N PRO A 276 8.76 4.30 -2.66
CA PRO A 276 9.15 5.42 -1.83
C PRO A 276 10.32 6.20 -2.49
N PRO A 277 10.27 7.55 -2.47
CA PRO A 277 11.37 8.35 -2.97
C PRO A 277 12.61 8.19 -2.06
N SER A 278 13.80 8.45 -2.61
CA SER A 278 15.02 8.49 -1.80
C SER A 278 14.89 9.55 -0.71
N MET A 279 14.94 9.11 0.55
CA MET A 279 14.85 9.97 1.74
C MET A 279 15.59 9.35 2.91
N THR A 280 16.03 10.18 3.86
CA THR A 280 16.44 9.70 5.18
C THR A 280 15.19 9.53 6.03
N LEU A 281 14.88 8.29 6.43
CA LEU A 281 13.71 7.99 7.26
C LEU A 281 13.92 8.54 8.67
N LEU A 282 12.98 9.36 9.14
CA LEU A 282 12.99 9.96 10.47
C LEU A 282 12.04 9.26 11.41
N ARG A 283 10.85 8.87 10.92
CA ARG A 283 9.77 8.30 11.72
C ARG A 283 8.84 7.47 10.87
N VAL A 284 8.21 6.47 11.49
CA VAL A 284 7.11 5.69 10.92
C VAL A 284 5.91 5.76 11.87
N GLY A 285 4.72 5.97 11.32
CA GLY A 285 3.46 5.85 12.04
C GLY A 285 2.61 4.74 11.44
N LEU A 286 1.95 3.96 12.29
CA LEU A 286 1.12 2.82 11.91
C LEU A 286 -0.35 3.09 12.28
N GLY A 287 -1.20 3.27 11.27
CA GLY A 287 -2.64 3.48 11.43
C GLY A 287 -3.42 2.19 11.16
N ALA A 288 -4.18 1.75 12.16
CA ALA A 288 -4.92 0.49 12.06
C ALA A 288 -6.30 0.66 11.42
N GLY A 289 -6.60 -0.21 10.46
CA GLY A 289 -7.96 -0.35 9.91
C GLY A 289 -8.91 -1.06 10.86
N SER A 290 -10.21 -0.95 10.57
CA SER A 290 -11.30 -1.45 11.43
C SER A 290 -11.52 -2.95 11.31
N ILE A 291 -11.21 -3.57 10.17
CA ILE A 291 -11.48 -4.98 9.89
C ILE A 291 -10.21 -5.84 10.02
N ASP A 292 -10.38 -7.10 10.39
CA ASP A 292 -9.30 -8.08 10.36
C ASP A 292 -9.16 -8.66 8.95
N LEU A 293 -7.92 -8.71 8.47
CA LEU A 293 -7.54 -9.23 7.16
C LEU A 293 -6.51 -10.36 7.31
N PRO A 294 -6.29 -11.18 6.27
CA PRO A 294 -5.25 -12.22 6.29
C PRO A 294 -3.83 -11.68 6.53
N ILE A 295 -3.59 -10.43 6.16
CA ILE A 295 -2.36 -9.68 6.42
C ILE A 295 -2.67 -8.46 7.30
N PRO A 296 -1.67 -7.87 8.00
CA PRO A 296 -1.92 -6.73 8.88
C PRO A 296 -2.65 -5.58 8.19
N ASN A 297 -3.85 -5.25 8.67
CA ASN A 297 -4.65 -4.14 8.13
C ASN A 297 -4.11 -2.81 8.66
N LEU A 298 -3.06 -2.32 8.01
CA LEU A 298 -2.31 -1.15 8.44
C LEU A 298 -1.97 -0.22 7.27
N LEU A 299 -2.16 1.07 7.51
CA LEU A 299 -1.51 2.14 6.75
C LEU A 299 -0.17 2.46 7.41
N ARG A 300 0.92 2.46 6.64
CA ARG A 300 2.24 2.86 7.12
C ARG A 300 2.59 4.25 6.59
N LEU A 301 2.69 5.23 7.47
CA LEU A 301 3.11 6.59 7.17
C LEU A 301 4.61 6.71 7.47
N TRP A 302 5.43 6.84 6.42
CA TRP A 302 6.86 7.08 6.55
C TRP A 302 7.14 8.56 6.44
N ILE A 303 7.84 9.13 7.40
CA ILE A 303 8.24 10.54 7.42
C ILE A 303 9.74 10.60 7.28
N GLY A 304 10.21 11.36 6.30
CA GLY A 304 11.63 11.49 6.02
C GLY A 304 12.00 12.87 5.48
N GLU A 305 13.27 13.07 5.28
CA GLU A 305 13.83 14.28 4.67
C GLU A 305 14.58 13.96 3.40
N ARG A 306 14.37 14.76 2.36
CA ARG A 306 15.17 14.78 1.16
C ARG A 306 16.26 15.83 1.32
N GLY A 307 17.46 15.39 1.70
CA GLY A 307 18.62 16.26 1.87
C GLY A 307 19.76 15.84 0.96
N LYS A 308 20.76 16.69 0.77
CA LYS A 308 22.06 16.32 0.19
C LYS A 308 22.56 15.11 0.97
N GLY A 309 22.91 14.04 0.30
CA GLY A 309 23.19 12.70 0.77
C GLY A 309 23.76 12.55 2.20
N PRO A 310 23.64 11.38 2.82
CA PRO A 310 23.88 11.19 4.25
C PRO A 310 25.28 11.65 4.64
N GLY A 311 25.35 12.75 5.36
CA GLY A 311 26.45 12.99 6.24
C GLY A 311 26.37 11.91 7.32
N VAL A 312 27.35 11.02 7.35
CA VAL A 312 27.53 10.05 8.41
C VAL A 312 27.48 10.81 9.74
N LYS A 313 26.41 10.62 10.53
CA LYS A 313 26.45 11.00 11.95
C LYS A 313 27.45 10.07 12.62
N ASP A 314 28.59 10.66 12.96
CA ASP A 314 29.58 10.10 13.84
C ASP A 314 28.93 9.68 15.16
N TRP A 315 28.91 8.39 15.48
CA TRP A 315 28.55 7.87 16.78
C TRP A 315 29.74 8.02 17.72
N GLY A 316 30.14 9.30 17.97
CA GLY A 316 31.15 9.64 18.97
C GLY A 316 30.54 9.64 20.37
N LEU A 317 31.03 8.74 21.19
CA LEU A 317 30.87 8.71 22.62
C LEU A 317 31.28 10.05 23.25
N GLU A 318 30.54 10.47 24.26
CA GLU A 318 30.68 11.69 25.05
C GLU A 318 32.10 12.00 25.54
N GLY A 319 32.45 13.25 25.50
CA GLY A 319 33.61 13.79 26.20
C GLY A 319 33.74 15.31 26.02
N GLY A 320 33.05 16.03 26.89
CA GLY A 320 33.46 17.25 27.59
C GLY A 320 34.00 18.50 26.87
N ARG A 321 33.27 19.62 27.09
CA ARG A 321 33.76 21.04 27.28
C ARG A 321 34.56 21.71 26.15
N GLU A 322 34.34 22.90 25.70
CA GLU A 322 34.12 24.21 26.31
C GLU A 322 33.90 25.30 25.26
N LYS A 323 33.37 26.43 25.72
CA LYS A 323 32.98 27.67 25.06
C LYS A 323 34.04 28.35 24.19
N GLY A 324 33.64 28.98 23.10
CA GLY A 324 34.37 30.05 22.42
C GLY A 324 33.48 30.92 21.55
N LYS A 325 33.31 32.16 21.95
CA LYS A 325 32.66 33.31 21.25
C LYS A 325 33.52 33.77 20.08
N GLY A 326 32.88 34.28 19.01
CA GLY A 326 33.60 35.18 18.08
C GLY A 326 32.92 35.43 16.74
N GLU A 327 32.14 36.47 16.68
CA GLU A 327 32.01 37.49 15.66
C GLU A 327 31.66 37.24 14.21
N ARG A 328 30.51 37.90 13.83
CA ARG A 328 30.07 38.24 12.47
C ARG A 328 31.11 39.08 11.71
N LYS A 329 31.21 38.83 10.41
CA LYS A 329 31.42 39.90 9.40
C LYS A 329 30.68 39.54 8.10
N GLU A 330 29.73 40.40 7.76
CA GLU A 330 29.18 40.63 6.42
C GLU A 330 30.28 41.04 5.45
N LEU A 331 30.15 40.65 4.19
CA LEU A 331 30.54 41.48 3.06
C LEU A 331 29.94 41.02 1.75
N GLU A 332 29.42 42.01 1.04
CA GLU A 332 28.60 42.01 -0.17
C GLU A 332 29.31 41.56 -1.44
N ALA A 333 28.44 41.13 -2.35
CA ALA A 333 28.44 41.09 -3.80
C ALA A 333 29.65 41.67 -4.61
N ARG A 334 30.04 40.92 -5.64
CA ARG A 334 30.17 41.46 -7.03
C ARG A 334 30.36 40.35 -8.06
N SER A 335 29.49 40.37 -9.04
CA SER A 335 29.56 39.73 -10.34
C SER A 335 30.83 40.13 -11.13
N GLN A 336 31.45 39.14 -11.80
CA GLN A 336 32.08 39.33 -13.13
C GLN A 336 32.66 37.98 -13.62
N GLU A 337 32.18 37.44 -14.73
CA GLU A 337 32.96 36.67 -15.71
C GLU A 337 33.79 37.65 -16.56
N PRO A 338 34.80 37.28 -17.35
CA PRO A 338 35.26 36.00 -17.86
C PRO A 338 36.80 35.84 -17.92
N ALA A 339 37.36 34.70 -18.29
CA ALA A 339 38.32 34.55 -19.37
C ALA A 339 39.01 33.16 -19.35
N VAL A 340 39.11 32.58 -20.52
CA VAL A 340 39.84 31.38 -20.91
C VAL A 340 41.33 31.54 -20.61
N GLY A 341 41.94 30.55 -19.93
CA GLY A 341 43.38 30.42 -19.72
C GLY A 341 43.75 28.96 -19.51
N SER A 342 44.43 28.39 -20.48
CA SER A 342 45.14 27.11 -20.47
C SER A 342 46.15 27.00 -19.35
N GLY A 343 46.10 25.92 -18.54
CA GLY A 343 47.14 25.69 -17.50
C GLY A 343 46.89 24.37 -16.80
N GLU A 344 47.71 23.42 -17.13
CA GLU A 344 48.23 22.26 -16.40
C GLU A 344 47.37 21.60 -15.30
N GLU A 345 46.97 20.34 -15.59
CA GLU A 345 46.37 19.36 -14.68
C GLU A 345 47.32 19.06 -13.50
N GLU A 346 47.03 19.64 -12.35
CA GLU A 346 47.44 19.05 -11.07
C GLU A 346 46.40 18.01 -10.65
N THR A 347 46.75 16.74 -10.79
CA THR A 347 46.02 15.58 -10.29
C THR A 347 45.90 15.64 -8.76
N GLN A 348 44.78 16.13 -8.28
CA GLN A 348 44.35 15.87 -6.92
C GLN A 348 43.75 14.44 -6.84
N PRO A 349 44.09 13.62 -5.83
CA PRO A 349 43.54 12.29 -5.68
C PRO A 349 42.03 12.41 -5.35
N SER A 350 41.21 12.12 -6.33
CA SER A 350 39.76 11.94 -6.13
C SER A 350 39.54 10.74 -5.21
N ILE A 351 39.14 11.00 -3.98
CA ILE A 351 38.61 9.98 -3.07
C ILE A 351 37.28 9.52 -3.67
N HIS A 352 37.33 8.57 -4.59
CA HIS A 352 36.18 7.80 -4.99
C HIS A 352 35.77 6.96 -3.78
N ARG A 353 34.77 7.43 -3.02
CA ARG A 353 34.02 6.57 -2.10
C ARG A 353 33.29 5.55 -2.98
N HIS A 354 33.87 4.37 -3.12
CA HIS A 354 33.21 3.25 -3.75
C HIS A 354 31.91 2.98 -3.00
N SER A 355 30.77 3.01 -3.72
CA SER A 355 29.51 2.49 -3.20
C SER A 355 29.77 1.04 -2.76
N PRO A 356 29.30 0.60 -1.58
CA PRO A 356 29.45 -0.79 -1.14
C PRO A 356 28.71 -1.78 -2.05
N PHE A 357 27.94 -1.28 -3.01
CA PHE A 357 27.17 -2.06 -3.96
C PHE A 357 27.70 -1.84 -5.38
N SER A 358 27.79 -2.90 -6.17
CA SER A 358 27.97 -2.78 -7.60
C SER A 358 26.63 -2.51 -8.28
N THR A 359 26.60 -1.52 -9.18
CA THR A 359 25.43 -1.22 -9.99
C THR A 359 25.60 -1.86 -11.35
N GLU A 360 24.69 -2.72 -11.75
CA GLU A 360 24.68 -3.35 -13.07
C GLU A 360 23.39 -2.98 -13.83
N MET A 361 23.48 -2.94 -15.15
CA MET A 361 22.31 -2.79 -16.02
C MET A 361 21.72 -4.16 -16.33
N ILE A 362 20.40 -4.29 -16.23
CA ILE A 362 19.64 -5.48 -16.60
C ILE A 362 18.56 -5.13 -17.60
N ALA A 363 18.18 -6.09 -18.45
CA ALA A 363 16.98 -6.08 -19.25
C ALA A 363 15.92 -6.95 -18.57
N VAL A 364 14.71 -6.42 -18.48
CA VAL A 364 13.52 -7.13 -18.02
C VAL A 364 12.63 -7.35 -19.23
N LEU A 365 12.36 -8.61 -19.56
CA LEU A 365 11.48 -9.02 -20.67
C LEU A 365 10.20 -9.58 -20.07
N GLU A 366 9.07 -9.11 -20.53
CA GLU A 366 7.76 -9.54 -20.03
C GLU A 366 6.84 -9.92 -21.19
N THR A 367 6.17 -11.05 -21.05
CA THR A 367 5.11 -11.45 -21.98
C THR A 367 3.94 -12.10 -21.27
N GLN A 368 2.75 -11.95 -21.84
CA GLN A 368 1.49 -12.50 -21.31
C GLN A 368 1.01 -13.62 -22.21
N ILE A 369 0.68 -14.76 -21.61
CA ILE A 369 0.34 -15.99 -22.34
C ILE A 369 -0.92 -16.60 -21.71
N ASP A 370 -1.95 -16.94 -22.53
CA ASP A 370 -3.21 -17.57 -22.09
C ASP A 370 -3.51 -18.91 -22.77
N ASP A 371 -2.63 -19.37 -23.68
CA ASP A 371 -2.86 -20.52 -24.52
C ASP A 371 -1.66 -21.48 -24.65
N LEU A 372 -0.67 -21.38 -23.74
CA LEU A 372 0.48 -22.28 -23.71
C LEU A 372 0.22 -23.49 -22.83
N ASN A 373 0.67 -24.66 -23.29
CA ASN A 373 0.68 -25.86 -22.47
C ASN A 373 1.58 -25.66 -21.23
N PRO A 374 1.06 -25.84 -19.99
CA PRO A 374 1.86 -25.64 -18.76
C PRO A 374 3.17 -26.46 -18.71
N GLN A 375 3.25 -27.61 -19.36
CA GLN A 375 4.47 -28.43 -19.40
C GLN A 375 5.61 -27.72 -20.14
N ALA A 376 5.30 -26.88 -21.14
CA ALA A 376 6.31 -26.13 -21.89
C ALA A 376 7.02 -25.06 -21.01
N ILE A 377 6.39 -24.64 -19.91
CA ILE A 377 6.97 -23.64 -19.01
C ILE A 377 8.22 -24.17 -18.31
N GLY A 378 8.18 -25.43 -17.83
CA GLY A 378 9.35 -26.06 -17.22
C GLY A 378 10.55 -26.10 -18.18
N TYR A 379 10.29 -26.53 -19.41
CA TYR A 379 11.30 -26.52 -20.47
C TYR A 379 11.84 -25.12 -20.77
N LEU A 380 10.95 -24.15 -20.77
CA LEU A 380 11.30 -22.74 -21.05
C LEU A 380 12.31 -22.17 -20.04
N TYR A 381 12.18 -22.51 -18.76
CA TYR A 381 13.13 -22.10 -17.72
C TYR A 381 14.55 -22.58 -18.06
N ASP A 382 14.70 -23.86 -18.40
CA ASP A 382 16.00 -24.47 -18.68
C ASP A 382 16.68 -23.78 -19.88
N VAL A 383 15.95 -23.57 -20.98
CA VAL A 383 16.53 -22.95 -22.18
C VAL A 383 16.81 -21.46 -22.02
N LEU A 384 16.03 -20.74 -21.23
CA LEU A 384 16.27 -19.32 -20.93
C LEU A 384 17.49 -19.14 -20.04
N PHE A 385 17.66 -19.95 -19.00
CA PHE A 385 18.86 -19.94 -18.17
C PHE A 385 20.13 -20.31 -18.99
N ALA A 386 20.02 -21.28 -19.89
CA ALA A 386 21.10 -21.63 -20.80
C ALA A 386 21.47 -20.50 -21.77
N ALA A 387 20.55 -19.60 -22.09
CA ALA A 387 20.75 -18.44 -22.95
C ALA A 387 21.20 -17.16 -22.19
N GLY A 388 21.48 -17.24 -20.90
CA GLY A 388 22.02 -16.14 -20.11
C GLY A 388 21.00 -15.41 -19.26
N ALA A 389 19.75 -15.94 -19.11
CA ALA A 389 18.83 -15.38 -18.13
C ALA A 389 19.42 -15.44 -16.73
N LEU A 390 19.32 -14.32 -16.01
CA LEU A 390 19.74 -14.21 -14.60
C LEU A 390 18.63 -14.69 -13.66
N ASP A 391 17.38 -14.52 -14.09
CA ASP A 391 16.19 -14.98 -13.36
C ASP A 391 15.01 -15.15 -14.32
N VAL A 392 14.14 -16.11 -14.03
CA VAL A 392 12.92 -16.40 -14.80
C VAL A 392 11.83 -16.74 -13.81
N PHE A 393 10.69 -16.07 -13.90
CA PHE A 393 9.53 -16.38 -13.04
C PHE A 393 8.21 -16.10 -13.73
N THR A 394 7.15 -16.73 -13.22
CA THR A 394 5.79 -16.55 -13.72
C THR A 394 4.86 -16.05 -12.63
N GLN A 395 3.85 -15.25 -13.04
CA GLN A 395 2.76 -14.81 -12.20
C GLN A 395 1.43 -15.13 -12.87
N ALA A 396 0.47 -15.66 -12.13
CA ALA A 396 -0.90 -15.86 -12.62
C ALA A 396 -1.58 -14.50 -12.82
N ILE A 397 -2.21 -14.30 -13.99
CA ILE A 397 -2.91 -13.08 -14.35
C ILE A 397 -4.27 -13.39 -14.98
N GLY A 398 -5.22 -12.45 -14.86
CA GLY A 398 -6.45 -12.44 -15.65
C GLY A 398 -6.23 -11.70 -16.97
N MET A 399 -6.61 -12.31 -18.08
CA MET A 399 -6.50 -11.71 -19.41
C MET A 399 -7.86 -11.36 -19.99
N LYS A 400 -7.89 -10.63 -21.13
CA LYS A 400 -9.13 -10.24 -21.84
C LYS A 400 -10.03 -11.47 -22.04
N LYS A 401 -11.35 -11.26 -22.08
CA LYS A 401 -12.38 -12.28 -22.21
C LYS A 401 -12.39 -13.28 -21.04
N SER A 402 -12.02 -12.81 -19.83
CA SER A 402 -12.00 -13.59 -18.58
C SER A 402 -11.15 -14.88 -18.66
N ARG A 403 -10.11 -14.89 -19.47
CA ARG A 403 -9.20 -16.05 -19.58
C ARG A 403 -8.15 -16.00 -18.47
N PRO A 404 -7.91 -17.13 -17.80
CA PRO A 404 -6.72 -17.26 -16.98
C PRO A 404 -5.48 -17.26 -17.88
N GLY A 405 -4.43 -16.58 -17.46
CA GLY A 405 -3.16 -16.53 -18.16
C GLY A 405 -2.00 -16.39 -17.19
N MET A 406 -0.81 -16.25 -17.74
CA MET A 406 0.38 -15.98 -16.97
C MET A 406 1.17 -14.81 -17.56
N LEU A 407 1.78 -14.05 -16.68
CA LEU A 407 2.86 -13.14 -17.00
C LEU A 407 4.17 -13.91 -16.80
N LEU A 408 4.94 -14.06 -17.87
CA LEU A 408 6.29 -14.60 -17.82
C LEU A 408 7.26 -13.42 -17.82
N THR A 409 8.15 -13.37 -16.84
CA THR A 409 9.19 -12.36 -16.71
C THR A 409 10.57 -13.01 -16.76
N VAL A 410 11.44 -12.47 -17.62
CA VAL A 410 12.85 -12.87 -17.75
C VAL A 410 13.73 -11.69 -17.42
N ILE A 411 14.67 -11.88 -16.52
CA ILE A 411 15.72 -10.91 -16.21
C ILE A 411 17.02 -11.41 -16.81
N CYS A 412 17.65 -10.61 -17.65
CA CYS A 412 18.92 -10.96 -18.28
C CYS A 412 19.85 -9.74 -18.38
N ARG A 413 21.09 -9.93 -18.81
CA ARG A 413 21.95 -8.82 -19.20
C ARG A 413 21.44 -8.20 -20.50
N PRO A 414 21.69 -6.91 -20.76
CA PRO A 414 21.26 -6.26 -22.01
C PRO A 414 21.78 -6.96 -23.27
N GLU A 415 22.98 -7.53 -23.21
CA GLU A 415 23.61 -8.31 -24.31
C GLU A 415 22.89 -9.64 -24.59
N ASP A 416 22.30 -10.27 -23.58
CA ASP A 416 21.62 -11.56 -23.70
C ASP A 416 20.11 -11.40 -24.05
N ALA A 417 19.60 -10.17 -24.08
CA ALA A 417 18.17 -9.92 -24.24
C ALA A 417 17.64 -10.46 -25.57
N ILE A 418 18.37 -10.28 -26.68
CA ILE A 418 17.93 -10.76 -28.00
C ILE A 418 17.86 -12.28 -28.05
N ALA A 419 18.80 -12.99 -27.40
CA ALA A 419 18.79 -14.44 -27.30
C ALA A 419 17.59 -14.94 -26.52
N CYS A 420 17.28 -14.31 -25.39
CA CYS A 420 16.09 -14.62 -24.58
C CYS A 420 14.79 -14.29 -25.33
N GLU A 421 14.69 -13.15 -26.02
CA GLU A 421 13.53 -12.81 -26.84
C GLU A 421 13.28 -13.83 -27.95
N THR A 422 14.35 -14.29 -28.62
CA THR A 422 14.27 -15.31 -29.67
C THR A 422 13.70 -16.63 -29.14
N ILE A 423 14.12 -17.03 -27.95
CA ILE A 423 13.59 -18.24 -27.27
C ILE A 423 12.12 -18.03 -26.92
N LEU A 424 11.76 -16.91 -26.33
CA LEU A 424 10.38 -16.59 -25.99
C LEU A 424 9.45 -16.67 -27.19
N PHE A 425 9.82 -16.09 -28.33
CA PHE A 425 9.02 -16.17 -29.57
C PHE A 425 8.97 -17.59 -30.16
N ARG A 426 10.03 -18.38 -30.03
CA ARG A 426 10.09 -19.73 -30.56
C ARG A 426 9.33 -20.75 -29.73
N GLU A 427 9.42 -20.64 -28.40
CA GLU A 427 8.94 -21.69 -27.47
C GLU A 427 7.59 -21.31 -26.82
N THR A 428 7.04 -20.15 -27.11
CA THR A 428 5.74 -19.73 -26.60
C THR A 428 4.80 -19.27 -27.70
N THR A 429 3.53 -19.09 -27.36
CA THR A 429 2.50 -18.56 -28.25
C THR A 429 2.45 -17.04 -28.29
N THR A 430 3.38 -16.37 -27.58
CA THR A 430 3.36 -14.90 -27.50
C THR A 430 3.57 -14.24 -28.86
N LEU A 431 2.84 -13.14 -29.07
CA LEU A 431 2.97 -12.27 -30.24
C LEU A 431 3.75 -10.99 -29.94
N GLY A 432 4.13 -10.76 -28.67
CA GLY A 432 4.82 -9.55 -28.28
C GLY A 432 5.48 -9.63 -26.92
N ILE A 433 6.67 -9.04 -26.82
CA ILE A 433 7.47 -8.99 -25.60
C ILE A 433 7.67 -7.51 -25.26
N ARG A 434 7.42 -7.14 -23.99
CA ARG A 434 7.79 -5.84 -23.45
C ARG A 434 9.20 -5.93 -22.93
N ARG A 435 10.03 -4.95 -23.25
CA ARG A 435 11.41 -4.85 -22.79
C ARG A 435 11.62 -3.53 -22.06
N ALA A 436 12.16 -3.61 -20.84
CA ALA A 436 12.58 -2.46 -20.04
C ALA A 436 14.04 -2.64 -19.62
N THR A 437 14.79 -1.55 -19.56
CA THR A 437 16.15 -1.54 -19.01
C THR A 437 16.10 -0.94 -17.60
N GLN A 438 16.71 -1.61 -16.63
CA GLN A 438 16.75 -1.21 -15.23
C GLN A 438 18.16 -1.26 -14.68
N HIS A 439 18.41 -0.45 -13.63
CA HIS A 439 19.61 -0.56 -12.84
C HIS A 439 19.34 -1.44 -11.62
N ARG A 440 20.19 -2.45 -11.42
CA ARG A 440 20.15 -3.33 -10.26
C ARG A 440 21.39 -3.11 -9.42
N GLN A 441 21.21 -2.93 -8.12
CA GLN A 441 22.33 -2.95 -7.18
C GLN A 441 22.53 -4.38 -6.67
N THR A 442 23.78 -4.83 -6.68
CA THR A 442 24.15 -6.17 -6.22
C THR A 442 25.22 -6.07 -5.14
N LEU A 443 25.13 -7.00 -4.19
CA LEU A 443 26.20 -7.23 -3.23
C LEU A 443 27.40 -7.87 -3.92
N HIS A 444 28.60 -7.58 -3.46
CA HIS A 444 29.75 -8.39 -3.81
C HIS A 444 29.53 -9.81 -3.33
N ARG A 445 29.75 -10.80 -4.19
CA ARG A 445 29.49 -12.22 -3.89
C ARG A 445 30.61 -13.12 -4.39
N GLU A 446 30.89 -14.14 -3.58
CA GLU A 446 31.89 -15.17 -3.85
C GLU A 446 31.30 -16.54 -3.49
N ILE A 447 31.75 -17.58 -4.19
CA ILE A 447 31.42 -18.96 -3.86
C ILE A 447 32.66 -19.59 -3.24
N ARG A 448 32.52 -20.08 -2.00
CA ARG A 448 33.55 -20.87 -1.31
C ARG A 448 33.07 -22.28 -1.03
N GLN A 449 33.99 -23.19 -0.80
CA GLN A 449 33.68 -24.58 -0.43
C GLN A 449 33.88 -24.80 1.06
N VAL A 450 32.97 -25.51 1.68
CA VAL A 450 33.07 -26.02 3.04
C VAL A 450 33.04 -27.53 3.01
N GLU A 451 33.87 -28.16 3.82
CA GLU A 451 33.92 -29.60 4.00
C GLU A 451 32.99 -30.00 5.17
N THR A 452 32.12 -30.95 4.89
CA THR A 452 31.28 -31.60 5.90
C THR A 452 31.63 -33.10 5.98
N GLU A 453 31.15 -33.79 6.98
CA GLU A 453 31.34 -35.25 7.12
C GLU A 453 30.76 -36.07 5.94
N TYR A 454 29.83 -35.45 5.17
CA TYR A 454 29.19 -36.07 3.99
C TYR A 454 29.72 -35.55 2.65
N GLY A 455 30.73 -34.68 2.66
CA GLY A 455 31.38 -34.16 1.48
C GLY A 455 31.38 -32.63 1.38
N SER A 456 31.93 -32.13 0.29
CA SER A 456 32.11 -30.72 0.01
C SER A 456 30.82 -30.07 -0.47
N ILE A 457 30.50 -28.90 0.07
CA ILE A 457 29.33 -28.06 -0.26
C ILE A 457 29.80 -26.67 -0.61
N ARG A 458 29.35 -26.14 -1.74
CA ARG A 458 29.57 -24.74 -2.10
C ARG A 458 28.66 -23.85 -1.27
N VAL A 459 29.22 -22.74 -0.80
CA VAL A 459 28.53 -21.72 0.00
C VAL A 459 28.69 -20.38 -0.69
N LYS A 460 27.56 -19.74 -1.00
CA LYS A 460 27.52 -18.38 -1.54
C LYS A 460 27.60 -17.38 -0.41
N LEU A 461 28.58 -16.51 -0.48
CA LEU A 461 28.83 -15.44 0.48
C LEU A 461 28.51 -14.09 -0.16
N ALA A 462 27.98 -13.17 0.61
CA ALA A 462 27.72 -11.82 0.13
C ALA A 462 28.12 -10.76 1.17
N TRP A 463 28.69 -9.64 0.69
CA TRP A 463 29.18 -8.51 1.50
C TRP A 463 28.55 -7.20 1.07
N ALA A 464 28.33 -6.29 2.03
CA ALA A 464 27.89 -4.91 1.76
C ALA A 464 29.05 -3.98 1.43
N ALA A 465 30.24 -4.25 1.97
CA ALA A 465 31.49 -3.54 1.69
C ALA A 465 32.59 -4.60 1.56
N GLY A 466 33.72 -4.35 0.94
CA GLY A 466 34.73 -5.30 0.47
C GLY A 466 34.95 -6.61 1.24
N ALA A 467 35.63 -7.54 0.64
CA ALA A 467 35.78 -8.94 1.09
C ALA A 467 36.55 -9.11 2.44
N ASP A 468 37.03 -8.02 3.04
CA ASP A 468 37.79 -8.04 4.31
C ASP A 468 36.87 -8.02 5.55
N GLU A 469 35.56 -7.85 5.37
CA GLU A 469 34.57 -7.89 6.45
C GLU A 469 33.89 -9.28 6.51
N LEU A 470 33.20 -9.55 7.63
CA LEU A 470 32.36 -10.76 7.73
C LEU A 470 31.22 -10.68 6.71
N PRO A 471 30.90 -11.78 5.99
CA PRO A 471 29.80 -11.76 5.04
C PRO A 471 28.47 -11.53 5.77
N ILE A 472 27.64 -10.66 5.19
CA ILE A 472 26.29 -10.38 5.72
C ILE A 472 25.29 -11.47 5.36
N ASN A 473 25.61 -12.30 4.37
CA ASN A 473 24.80 -13.44 3.98
C ASN A 473 25.69 -14.63 3.63
N VAL A 474 25.30 -15.79 4.16
CA VAL A 474 25.99 -17.08 3.96
C VAL A 474 24.94 -18.12 3.58
N GLN A 475 24.95 -18.58 2.34
CA GLN A 475 23.92 -19.47 1.80
C GLN A 475 24.54 -20.69 1.13
N PRO A 476 24.38 -21.92 1.69
CA PRO A 476 24.76 -23.15 1.02
C PRO A 476 24.02 -23.34 -0.30
N GLU A 477 24.70 -23.82 -1.34
CA GLU A 477 24.11 -24.09 -2.65
C GLU A 477 23.11 -25.27 -2.56
N TYR A 478 21.91 -25.02 -3.07
CA TYR A 478 20.80 -25.97 -2.99
C TYR A 478 21.15 -27.32 -3.60
N GLU A 479 21.74 -27.33 -4.81
CA GLU A 479 22.04 -28.53 -5.55
C GLU A 479 23.05 -29.43 -4.84
N ASP A 480 24.06 -28.85 -4.19
CA ASP A 480 25.05 -29.61 -3.42
C ASP A 480 24.40 -30.21 -2.18
N CYS A 481 23.57 -29.45 -1.47
CA CYS A 481 22.83 -29.96 -0.32
C CYS A 481 21.84 -31.07 -0.75
N ALA A 482 21.12 -30.89 -1.86
CA ALA A 482 20.17 -31.86 -2.37
C ALA A 482 20.85 -33.13 -2.85
N ARG A 483 22.00 -33.05 -3.49
CA ARG A 483 22.82 -34.20 -3.91
C ARG A 483 23.26 -35.02 -2.71
N ILE A 484 23.82 -34.41 -1.69
CA ILE A 484 24.29 -35.07 -0.46
C ILE A 484 23.11 -35.66 0.32
N ALA A 485 22.01 -34.94 0.45
CA ALA A 485 20.79 -35.42 1.10
C ALA A 485 20.29 -36.73 0.47
N ARG A 486 20.22 -36.78 -0.87
CA ARG A 486 19.82 -37.99 -1.60
C ARG A 486 20.85 -39.16 -1.48
N GLN A 487 22.15 -38.85 -1.51
CA GLN A 487 23.20 -39.83 -1.42
C GLN A 487 23.28 -40.53 -0.07
N HIS A 488 22.98 -39.81 1.01
CA HIS A 488 23.13 -40.30 2.38
C HIS A 488 21.79 -40.49 3.12
N ASP A 489 20.67 -40.39 2.41
CA ASP A 489 19.30 -40.48 2.98
C ASP A 489 19.09 -39.56 4.17
N LEU A 490 19.57 -38.33 4.05
CA LEU A 490 19.44 -37.31 5.09
C LEU A 490 18.37 -36.28 4.71
N PRO A 491 17.69 -35.67 5.70
CA PRO A 491 16.86 -34.52 5.44
C PRO A 491 17.69 -33.37 4.84
N TRP A 492 17.21 -32.73 3.76
CA TRP A 492 17.90 -31.58 3.13
C TRP A 492 18.26 -30.48 4.15
N ARG A 493 17.35 -30.21 5.09
CA ARG A 493 17.57 -29.19 6.15
C ARG A 493 18.76 -29.52 7.05
N GLU A 494 19.03 -30.81 7.28
CA GLU A 494 20.16 -31.25 8.09
C GLU A 494 21.47 -31.01 7.35
N VAL A 495 21.56 -31.36 6.08
CA VAL A 495 22.73 -31.07 5.24
C VAL A 495 23.01 -29.58 5.13
N HIS A 496 21.95 -28.78 4.95
CA HIS A 496 22.05 -27.32 4.93
C HIS A 496 22.59 -26.76 6.26
N ARG A 497 22.09 -27.25 7.40
CA ARG A 497 22.56 -26.90 8.73
C ARG A 497 24.04 -27.25 8.95
N LEU A 498 24.46 -28.42 8.54
CA LEU A 498 25.84 -28.88 8.62
C LEU A 498 26.80 -28.01 7.80
N ALA A 499 26.38 -27.59 6.61
CA ALA A 499 27.16 -26.66 5.78
C ALA A 499 27.36 -25.28 6.46
N LEU A 500 26.30 -24.73 7.06
CA LEU A 500 26.40 -23.48 7.83
C LEU A 500 27.30 -23.66 9.07
N GLN A 501 27.16 -24.77 9.77
CA GLN A 501 27.98 -25.09 10.94
C GLN A 501 29.47 -25.24 10.56
N ALA A 502 29.77 -25.89 9.44
CA ALA A 502 31.13 -26.02 8.93
C ALA A 502 31.72 -24.68 8.50
N TRP A 503 30.91 -23.74 8.04
CA TRP A 503 31.34 -22.37 7.72
C TRP A 503 31.68 -21.57 8.99
N TYR A 504 30.73 -21.50 9.93
CA TYR A 504 30.89 -20.70 11.16
C TYR A 504 31.88 -21.33 12.17
N GLY A 505 31.99 -22.66 12.19
CA GLY A 505 32.92 -23.37 13.06
C GLY A 505 34.40 -23.23 12.68
N LYS A 506 34.71 -22.77 11.46
CA LYS A 506 36.06 -22.41 11.03
C LYS A 506 36.52 -21.02 11.51
N GLY A 507 35.62 -20.23 12.09
CA GLY A 507 35.89 -18.85 12.55
C GLY A 507 36.44 -18.72 13.98
N GLU A 508 36.50 -19.82 14.76
CA GLU A 508 36.99 -19.79 16.17
C GLU A 508 38.42 -20.33 16.35
N GLY A 509 39.16 -20.53 15.27
CA GLY A 509 40.47 -21.16 15.36
C GLY A 509 41.52 -20.63 14.36
N GLY A 510 41.62 -19.30 14.22
CA GLY A 510 42.67 -18.71 13.39
C GLY A 510 43.06 -17.33 13.84
#